data_d312a7043c4a17f4cc2e1316960dbbd8
#
_entry.id   d312a7043c4a17f4cc2e1316960dbbd8
#
_cell.length_a   1.000
_cell.length_b   1.000
_cell.length_c   1.000
_cell.angle_alpha   90.00
_cell.angle_beta   90.00
_cell.angle_gamma   90.00
#
_symmetry.space_group_name_H-M   'P 1'
#
loop_
_entity.id
_entity.type
_entity.pdbx_description
1 polymer ?
#
loop_
_entity_poly.entity_id
_entity_poly.type
_entity_poly.pdbx_seq_one_letter_code
_entity_poly.pdbx_strand_id
1 'polypeptide(L)'
;MNTPFHSLPSMDDSSIRDLADAICRVWQEFPRDEFSNKIRQKKAEEIEERAKECECLDSSSHAKLVADQLLTCLPPSIPQALKILTDCLPSPQKNSGETPNYSWVWPIATFIREYADEFWEETMAAIHKLCQCGNAEYAIRPMLKLFPQKTMQRLLQWCEDPSARVRRFCCEVCRLRAPWASRLELPRHLVIPILLALKYDGHSIVQDSVARHLADLGKTDESWLLNLMREWWGTGNTNAQAIARKALRGWIKEGNAEAYSILEIKPLDIERTAVFVTPRQVGFGEEVKAKLELTGEFAKGTRLLVHWVVHYPRDGRVPFRKVYHGEEIELDEDSIAYVCEKTFCMTPYSTKRLVPGPHRLEVQINGRTIAEAEFCLLDRRGEKKNSEAGSAIEA
;
A
#
# COMPACT_ATOMS: atom_id res chain seq x y z
N MET A 1 -6.81 -4.19 -0.08
CA MET A 1 -7.40 -2.84 -0.21
C MET A 1 -6.31 -1.84 0.07
N ASN A 2 -5.84 -1.12 -0.94
CA ASN A 2 -4.89 -0.02 -0.76
C ASN A 2 -5.69 1.21 -0.40
N THR A 3 -5.77 1.55 0.86
CA THR A 3 -6.09 2.94 1.24
C THR A 3 -4.95 3.81 0.73
N PRO A 4 -5.21 4.73 -0.19
CA PRO A 4 -4.19 5.68 -0.59
C PRO A 4 -3.86 6.56 0.61
N PHE A 5 -2.59 6.66 0.94
CA PHE A 5 -2.02 7.56 1.96
C PHE A 5 -2.19 9.06 1.59
N HIS A 6 -3.13 9.38 0.72
CA HIS A 6 -3.30 10.72 0.14
C HIS A 6 -4.22 11.64 0.92
N SER A 7 -4.76 11.20 2.06
CA SER A 7 -5.38 12.14 2.98
C SER A 7 -4.95 11.80 4.41
N LEU A 8 -4.04 12.57 4.96
CA LEU A 8 -3.93 12.69 6.40
C LEU A 8 -5.35 12.98 6.93
N PRO A 9 -5.78 12.35 8.04
CA PRO A 9 -7.09 12.63 8.57
C PRO A 9 -7.20 14.15 8.83
N SER A 10 -8.30 14.74 8.43
CA SER A 10 -8.54 16.15 8.69
C SER A 10 -8.55 16.34 10.20
N MET A 11 -7.71 17.24 10.69
CA MET A 11 -7.76 17.64 12.09
C MET A 11 -8.92 18.63 12.26
N ASP A 12 -9.94 18.16 12.92
CA ASP A 12 -11.08 19.00 13.34
C ASP A 12 -10.85 19.55 14.77
N ASP A 13 -11.74 20.38 15.21
CA ASP A 13 -11.71 20.97 16.54
C ASP A 13 -11.83 19.91 17.67
N SER A 14 -12.40 18.75 17.39
CA SER A 14 -12.46 17.65 18.35
C SER A 14 -11.10 17.01 18.55
N SER A 15 -10.36 16.77 17.47
CA SER A 15 -9.01 16.24 17.50
C SER A 15 -8.03 17.14 18.26
N ILE A 16 -8.18 18.48 18.12
CA ILE A 16 -7.35 19.46 18.86
C ILE A 16 -7.68 19.40 20.36
N ARG A 17 -8.95 19.29 20.72
CA ARG A 17 -9.38 19.14 22.11
C ARG A 17 -8.88 17.84 22.71
N ASP A 18 -9.01 16.73 21.99
CA ASP A 18 -8.52 15.41 22.43
C ASP A 18 -7.02 15.43 22.73
N LEU A 19 -6.23 16.12 21.87
CA LEU A 19 -4.80 16.33 22.10
C LEU A 19 -4.54 17.15 23.37
N ALA A 20 -5.23 18.28 23.52
CA ALA A 20 -5.08 19.16 24.69
C ALA A 20 -5.47 18.41 25.98
N ASP A 21 -6.57 17.65 25.97
CA ASP A 21 -7.00 16.84 27.10
C ASP A 21 -6.01 15.71 27.42
N ALA A 22 -5.43 15.10 26.40
CA ALA A 22 -4.38 14.10 26.58
C ALA A 22 -3.15 14.68 27.27
N ILE A 23 -2.71 15.90 26.87
CA ILE A 23 -1.58 16.58 27.48
C ILE A 23 -1.92 17.00 28.92
N CYS A 24 -3.10 17.58 29.16
CA CYS A 24 -3.53 17.98 30.52
C CYS A 24 -3.57 16.81 31.51
N ARG A 25 -3.85 15.59 31.07
CA ARG A 25 -3.81 14.41 31.95
C ARG A 25 -2.43 14.12 32.52
N VAL A 26 -1.35 14.47 31.81
CA VAL A 26 0.03 14.21 32.23
C VAL A 26 0.75 15.46 32.71
N TRP A 27 0.29 16.63 32.28
CA TRP A 27 0.87 17.93 32.66
C TRP A 27 -0.26 18.95 32.85
N GLN A 28 -0.65 19.18 34.12
CA GLN A 28 -1.82 20.00 34.48
C GLN A 28 -1.64 21.51 34.18
N GLU A 29 -0.39 21.99 34.06
CA GLU A 29 -0.07 23.38 33.73
C GLU A 29 -0.27 23.71 32.24
N PHE A 30 -0.66 22.74 31.40
CA PHE A 30 -0.86 22.99 29.98
C PHE A 30 -2.02 23.96 29.74
N PRO A 31 -1.81 25.07 29.00
CA PRO A 31 -2.81 26.12 28.80
C PRO A 31 -3.85 25.73 27.75
N ARG A 32 -4.73 24.80 28.08
CA ARG A 32 -5.69 24.10 27.21
C ARG A 32 -6.53 25.03 26.34
N ASP A 33 -7.20 26.01 27.01
CA ASP A 33 -8.14 26.89 26.31
C ASP A 33 -7.41 27.90 25.42
N GLU A 34 -6.28 28.45 25.91
CA GLU A 34 -5.43 29.34 25.13
C GLU A 34 -4.85 28.62 23.90
N PHE A 35 -4.36 27.40 24.07
CA PHE A 35 -3.86 26.54 22.99
C PHE A 35 -4.94 26.34 21.90
N SER A 36 -6.13 25.90 22.31
CA SER A 36 -7.23 25.62 21.38
C SER A 36 -7.70 26.88 20.66
N ASN A 37 -7.80 28.00 21.36
CA ASN A 37 -8.20 29.29 20.76
C ASN A 37 -7.16 29.83 19.77
N LYS A 38 -5.89 29.77 20.11
CA LYS A 38 -4.80 30.21 19.21
C LYS A 38 -4.75 29.39 17.92
N ILE A 39 -4.98 28.06 17.99
CA ILE A 39 -5.05 27.23 16.80
C ILE A 39 -6.23 27.63 15.90
N ARG A 40 -7.43 27.86 16.48
CA ARG A 40 -8.60 28.29 15.72
C ARG A 40 -8.35 29.62 15.02
N GLN A 41 -7.77 30.58 15.74
CA GLN A 41 -7.44 31.89 15.18
C GLN A 41 -6.45 31.77 14.02
N LYS A 42 -5.30 31.11 14.22
CA LYS A 42 -4.28 30.92 13.18
C LYS A 42 -4.82 30.15 11.96
N LYS A 43 -5.67 29.13 12.19
CA LYS A 43 -6.33 28.39 11.12
C LYS A 43 -7.23 29.29 10.28
N ALA A 44 -7.99 30.17 10.92
CA ALA A 44 -8.86 31.13 10.22
C ALA A 44 -8.01 32.12 9.39
N GLU A 45 -6.94 32.65 9.94
CA GLU A 45 -5.99 33.54 9.25
C GLU A 45 -5.36 32.86 8.03
N GLU A 46 -4.86 31.62 8.17
CA GLU A 46 -4.28 30.87 7.05
C GLU A 46 -5.33 30.52 5.98
N ILE A 47 -6.56 30.20 6.36
CA ILE A 47 -7.65 29.94 5.39
C ILE A 47 -7.96 31.23 4.59
N GLU A 48 -8.02 32.39 5.25
CA GLU A 48 -8.26 33.67 4.57
C GLU A 48 -7.12 34.04 3.61
N GLU A 49 -5.86 33.78 4.01
CA GLU A 49 -4.68 34.04 3.17
C GLU A 49 -4.66 33.14 1.94
N ARG A 50 -4.84 31.84 2.13
CA ARG A 50 -4.86 30.84 1.04
C ARG A 50 -6.08 30.97 0.13
N ALA A 51 -7.22 31.42 0.66
CA ALA A 51 -8.40 31.71 -0.18
C ALA A 51 -8.12 32.80 -1.20
N LYS A 52 -7.22 33.74 -0.90
CA LYS A 52 -6.77 34.77 -1.86
C LYS A 52 -5.95 34.17 -3.00
N GLU A 53 -5.26 33.05 -2.75
CA GLU A 53 -4.42 32.34 -3.72
C GLU A 53 -5.15 31.13 -4.37
N CYS A 54 -6.44 30.93 -4.07
CA CYS A 54 -7.24 29.76 -4.50
C CYS A 54 -6.68 28.41 -4.04
N GLU A 55 -5.93 28.36 -2.94
CA GLU A 55 -5.39 27.15 -2.34
C GLU A 55 -6.19 26.72 -1.11
N CYS A 56 -6.28 25.40 -0.90
CA CYS A 56 -6.88 24.82 0.31
C CYS A 56 -5.80 24.46 1.34
N LEU A 57 -6.10 24.67 2.62
CA LEU A 57 -5.26 24.19 3.72
C LEU A 57 -5.24 22.67 3.71
N ASP A 58 -4.09 22.04 3.43
CA ASP A 58 -3.93 20.61 3.51
C ASP A 58 -3.71 20.13 4.95
N SER A 59 -3.91 18.82 5.18
CA SER A 59 -3.77 18.23 6.51
C SER A 59 -2.33 18.31 7.05
N SER A 60 -1.32 18.41 6.20
CA SER A 60 0.09 18.54 6.58
C SER A 60 0.39 19.92 7.16
N SER A 61 -0.08 20.96 6.49
CA SER A 61 0.01 22.34 6.96
C SER A 61 -0.70 22.52 8.29
N HIS A 62 -1.88 21.92 8.44
CA HIS A 62 -2.62 21.98 9.69
C HIS A 62 -1.89 21.26 10.84
N ALA A 63 -1.31 20.08 10.62
CA ALA A 63 -0.50 19.40 11.63
C ALA A 63 0.75 20.21 12.03
N LYS A 64 1.35 20.92 11.08
CA LYS A 64 2.48 21.84 11.33
C LYS A 64 2.06 23.02 12.22
N LEU A 65 0.95 23.67 11.90
CA LEU A 65 0.40 24.78 12.70
C LEU A 65 0.19 24.36 14.16
N VAL A 66 -0.38 23.15 14.37
CA VAL A 66 -0.59 22.62 15.73
C VAL A 66 0.73 22.31 16.42
N ALA A 67 1.72 21.75 15.70
CA ALA A 67 3.06 21.45 16.24
C ALA A 67 3.79 22.76 16.65
N ASP A 68 3.68 23.81 15.86
CA ASP A 68 4.26 25.14 16.18
C ASP A 68 3.60 25.73 17.44
N GLN A 69 2.30 25.54 17.59
CA GLN A 69 1.61 25.99 18.80
C GLN A 69 2.00 25.16 20.02
N LEU A 70 2.22 23.84 19.87
CA LEU A 70 2.77 23.02 20.95
C LEU A 70 4.14 23.50 21.41
N LEU A 71 5.01 23.91 20.50
CA LEU A 71 6.34 24.45 20.84
C LEU A 71 6.25 25.69 21.75
N THR A 72 5.22 26.52 21.58
CA THR A 72 5.03 27.73 22.40
C THR A 72 4.37 27.45 23.76
N CYS A 73 3.63 26.36 23.89
CA CYS A 73 2.85 26.01 25.07
C CYS A 73 3.53 24.98 25.98
N LEU A 74 4.48 24.21 25.46
CA LEU A 74 5.23 23.20 26.20
C LEU A 74 6.49 23.83 26.85
N PRO A 75 7.12 23.15 27.83
CA PRO A 75 8.40 23.62 28.37
C PRO A 75 9.44 23.88 27.30
N PRO A 76 10.31 24.90 27.44
CA PRO A 76 11.34 25.25 26.45
C PRO A 76 12.36 24.13 26.18
N SER A 77 12.51 23.19 27.11
CA SER A 77 13.37 22.02 26.96
C SER A 77 12.70 20.98 26.06
N ILE A 78 13.24 20.78 24.87
CA ILE A 78 12.73 19.79 23.92
C ILE A 78 12.66 18.36 24.52
N PRO A 79 13.67 17.85 25.28
CA PRO A 79 13.53 16.56 25.97
C PRO A 79 12.35 16.49 26.95
N GLN A 80 12.06 17.57 27.68
CA GLN A 80 10.88 17.62 28.57
C GLN A 80 9.58 17.64 27.78
N ALA A 81 9.51 18.43 26.72
CA ALA A 81 8.38 18.48 25.82
C ALA A 81 8.11 17.10 25.18
N LEU A 82 9.14 16.42 24.69
CA LEU A 82 9.04 15.06 24.15
C LEU A 82 8.52 14.06 25.17
N LYS A 83 8.99 14.16 26.44
CA LYS A 83 8.50 13.30 27.51
C LYS A 83 7.00 13.50 27.74
N ILE A 84 6.53 14.74 27.85
CA ILE A 84 5.10 15.06 28.02
C ILE A 84 4.30 14.52 26.84
N LEU A 85 4.70 14.81 25.60
CA LEU A 85 4.03 14.38 24.39
C LEU A 85 3.97 12.86 24.24
N THR A 86 4.98 12.14 24.69
CA THR A 86 5.00 10.68 24.63
C THR A 86 4.25 10.03 25.77
N ASP A 87 4.22 10.66 26.95
CA ASP A 87 3.47 10.16 28.10
C ASP A 87 1.94 10.34 27.93
N CYS A 88 1.50 11.28 27.09
CA CYS A 88 0.09 11.45 26.75
C CYS A 88 -0.41 10.47 25.67
N LEU A 89 0.47 9.72 25.00
CA LEU A 89 0.06 8.75 23.98
C LEU A 89 -0.80 7.64 24.57
N PRO A 90 -1.78 7.12 23.80
CA PRO A 90 -2.60 6.03 24.27
C PRO A 90 -1.78 4.77 24.49
N SER A 91 -2.21 3.96 25.44
CA SER A 91 -1.57 2.65 25.66
C SER A 91 -1.67 1.80 24.39
N PRO A 92 -0.60 1.08 24.01
CA PRO A 92 -0.63 0.19 22.87
C PRO A 92 -1.77 -0.83 22.98
N GLN A 93 -2.66 -0.88 22.01
CA GLN A 93 -3.69 -1.92 21.98
C GLN A 93 -3.03 -3.27 21.68
N LYS A 94 -3.14 -4.20 22.60
CA LYS A 94 -2.66 -5.58 22.41
C LYS A 94 -3.50 -6.21 21.29
N ASN A 95 -2.81 -6.64 20.22
CA ASN A 95 -3.34 -7.53 19.17
C ASN A 95 -4.43 -7.01 18.20
N SER A 96 -4.76 -5.73 18.13
CA SER A 96 -5.53 -5.24 16.99
C SER A 96 -4.59 -4.99 15.81
N GLY A 97 -4.79 -5.69 14.69
CA GLY A 97 -4.06 -5.45 13.43
C GLY A 97 -4.37 -4.08 12.81
N GLU A 98 -5.36 -3.37 13.37
CA GLU A 98 -5.75 -2.03 12.97
C GLU A 98 -4.97 -0.98 13.75
N THR A 99 -4.40 -0.03 13.03
CA THR A 99 -3.79 1.17 13.63
C THR A 99 -4.94 2.10 14.03
N PRO A 100 -5.13 2.41 15.32
CA PRO A 100 -6.12 3.41 15.69
C PRO A 100 -5.75 4.73 14.99
N ASN A 101 -6.68 5.27 14.24
CA ASN A 101 -6.45 6.51 13.50
C ASN A 101 -6.74 7.70 14.42
N TYR A 102 -5.85 7.92 15.39
CA TYR A 102 -5.91 9.13 16.22
C TYR A 102 -5.34 10.30 15.43
N SER A 103 -6.21 11.13 14.85
CA SER A 103 -5.81 12.34 14.12
C SER A 103 -4.93 13.26 14.95
N TRP A 104 -5.14 13.35 16.26
CA TRP A 104 -4.37 14.17 17.19
C TRP A 104 -2.92 13.67 17.43
N VAL A 105 -2.55 12.47 17.01
CA VAL A 105 -1.17 11.96 17.08
C VAL A 105 -0.27 12.58 15.99
N TRP A 106 -0.84 13.06 14.89
CA TRP A 106 -0.07 13.65 13.80
C TRP A 106 0.72 14.90 14.17
N PRO A 107 0.19 15.88 14.94
CA PRO A 107 0.97 17.00 15.44
C PRO A 107 2.16 16.59 16.30
N ILE A 108 2.05 15.50 17.08
CA ILE A 108 3.17 14.96 17.86
C ILE A 108 4.27 14.45 16.93
N ALA A 109 3.90 13.68 15.90
CA ALA A 109 4.85 13.21 14.88
C ALA A 109 5.51 14.38 14.15
N THR A 110 4.74 15.43 13.86
CA THR A 110 5.24 16.68 13.23
C THR A 110 6.16 17.43 14.16
N PHE A 111 5.82 17.58 15.44
CA PHE A 111 6.67 18.21 16.45
C PHE A 111 8.03 17.50 16.55
N ILE A 112 8.02 16.18 16.64
CA ILE A 112 9.25 15.37 16.68
C ILE A 112 10.09 15.61 15.43
N ARG A 113 9.49 15.63 14.26
CA ARG A 113 10.17 15.85 12.99
C ARG A 113 10.83 17.22 12.88
N GLU A 114 10.15 18.26 13.35
CA GLU A 114 10.55 19.65 13.11
C GLU A 114 11.52 20.18 14.19
N TYR A 115 11.43 19.67 15.42
CA TYR A 115 12.07 20.30 16.57
C TYR A 115 12.99 19.39 17.39
N ALA A 116 13.09 18.10 17.08
CA ALA A 116 13.77 17.15 17.96
C ALA A 116 15.06 16.54 17.37
N ASP A 117 15.56 17.02 16.24
CA ASP A 117 16.70 16.45 15.53
C ASP A 117 18.03 16.57 16.29
N GLU A 118 18.19 17.57 17.14
CA GLU A 118 19.38 17.75 17.99
C GLU A 118 19.45 16.75 19.18
N PHE A 119 18.30 16.14 19.57
CA PHE A 119 18.18 15.28 20.75
C PHE A 119 17.94 13.82 20.31
N TRP A 120 18.96 13.22 19.71
CA TRP A 120 18.81 11.93 19.02
C TRP A 120 18.26 10.80 19.91
N GLU A 121 18.74 10.63 21.15
CA GLU A 121 18.30 9.54 22.04
C GLU A 121 16.85 9.73 22.47
N GLU A 122 16.47 10.92 22.89
CA GLU A 122 15.11 11.27 23.31
C GLU A 122 14.14 11.19 22.12
N THR A 123 14.58 11.62 20.96
CA THR A 123 13.82 11.54 19.70
C THR A 123 13.55 10.09 19.32
N MET A 124 14.57 9.23 19.35
CA MET A 124 14.38 7.81 19.04
C MET A 124 13.49 7.13 20.08
N ALA A 125 13.62 7.47 21.37
CA ALA A 125 12.71 6.98 22.41
C ALA A 125 11.26 7.44 22.18
N ALA A 126 11.05 8.68 21.77
CA ALA A 126 9.74 9.23 21.44
C ALA A 126 9.14 8.52 20.21
N ILE A 127 9.92 8.33 19.16
CA ILE A 127 9.51 7.59 17.96
C ILE A 127 9.13 6.14 18.28
N HIS A 128 9.88 5.47 19.15
CA HIS A 128 9.58 4.10 19.59
C HIS A 128 8.22 3.99 20.27
N LYS A 129 7.87 4.93 21.15
CA LYS A 129 6.54 4.98 21.76
C LYS A 129 5.46 5.31 20.72
N LEU A 130 5.73 6.29 19.85
CA LEU A 130 4.79 6.75 18.83
C LEU A 130 4.41 5.64 17.84
N CYS A 131 5.38 4.85 17.35
CA CYS A 131 5.13 3.81 16.37
C CYS A 131 4.29 2.64 16.90
N GLN A 132 4.14 2.51 18.22
CA GLN A 132 3.23 1.56 18.84
C GLN A 132 1.78 2.02 18.83
N CYS A 133 1.54 3.32 18.72
CA CYS A 133 0.22 3.95 18.83
C CYS A 133 -0.31 4.51 17.51
N GLY A 134 0.55 4.78 16.54
CA GLY A 134 0.18 5.44 15.30
C GLY A 134 1.24 5.38 14.22
N ASN A 135 1.07 6.21 13.19
CA ASN A 135 1.99 6.31 12.06
C ASN A 135 3.16 7.26 12.42
N ALA A 136 4.27 6.68 12.83
CA ALA A 136 5.49 7.42 13.19
C ALA A 136 6.49 7.56 12.01
N GLU A 137 6.17 7.00 10.84
CA GLU A 137 7.07 6.91 9.70
C GLU A 137 7.55 8.28 9.21
N TYR A 138 6.72 9.29 9.40
CA TYR A 138 7.04 10.66 9.04
C TYR A 138 8.05 11.32 10.00
N ALA A 139 7.94 11.00 11.30
CA ALA A 139 8.76 11.61 12.36
C ALA A 139 10.25 11.24 12.26
N ILE A 140 10.59 10.02 11.80
CA ILE A 140 11.98 9.52 11.76
C ILE A 140 12.81 10.06 10.59
N ARG A 141 12.19 10.70 9.59
CA ARG A 141 12.89 11.11 8.36
C ARG A 141 14.11 12.00 8.57
N PRO A 142 14.11 13.00 9.46
CA PRO A 142 15.31 13.77 9.77
C PRO A 142 16.44 12.87 10.29
N MET A 143 16.14 11.95 11.20
CA MET A 143 17.12 11.03 11.78
C MET A 143 17.79 10.14 10.73
N LEU A 144 17.01 9.62 9.76
CA LEU A 144 17.54 8.85 8.63
C LEU A 144 18.42 9.67 7.69
N LYS A 145 18.18 10.98 7.58
CA LYS A 145 18.98 11.88 6.74
C LYS A 145 20.24 12.37 7.43
N LEU A 146 20.13 12.77 8.71
CA LEU A 146 21.22 13.38 9.46
C LEU A 146 22.17 12.31 10.05
N PHE A 147 21.63 11.19 10.51
CA PHE A 147 22.36 10.14 11.22
C PHE A 147 22.04 8.74 10.65
N PRO A 148 22.25 8.49 9.34
CA PRO A 148 21.76 7.27 8.69
C PRO A 148 22.28 6.00 9.33
N GLN A 149 23.58 5.89 9.60
CA GLN A 149 24.18 4.68 10.18
C GLN A 149 23.66 4.43 11.61
N LYS A 150 23.71 5.44 12.47
CA LYS A 150 23.25 5.34 13.86
C LYS A 150 21.77 4.98 13.93
N THR A 151 20.96 5.61 13.08
CA THR A 151 19.51 5.36 13.03
C THR A 151 19.23 3.92 12.51
N MET A 152 19.90 3.47 11.45
CA MET A 152 19.72 2.13 10.93
C MET A 152 20.17 1.05 11.90
N GLN A 153 21.22 1.27 12.69
CA GLN A 153 21.63 0.36 13.78
C GLN A 153 20.54 0.27 14.86
N ARG A 154 19.92 1.37 15.25
CA ARG A 154 18.82 1.38 16.21
C ARG A 154 17.60 0.63 15.64
N LEU A 155 17.24 0.86 14.38
CA LEU A 155 16.18 0.13 13.71
C LEU A 155 16.45 -1.37 13.64
N LEU A 156 17.69 -1.77 13.42
CA LEU A 156 18.08 -3.19 13.42
C LEU A 156 17.84 -3.83 14.80
N GLN A 157 18.17 -3.15 15.89
CA GLN A 157 17.84 -3.60 17.24
C GLN A 157 16.33 -3.73 17.46
N TRP A 158 15.55 -2.79 16.93
CA TRP A 158 14.08 -2.81 17.03
C TRP A 158 13.43 -3.88 16.15
N CYS A 159 14.15 -4.54 15.25
CA CYS A 159 13.63 -5.71 14.54
C CYS A 159 13.35 -6.89 15.47
N GLU A 160 13.88 -6.90 16.68
CA GLU A 160 13.63 -7.91 17.73
C GLU A 160 12.56 -7.47 18.75
N ASP A 161 11.94 -6.28 18.55
CA ASP A 161 10.93 -5.76 19.46
C ASP A 161 9.72 -6.71 19.54
N PRO A 162 9.14 -6.92 20.74
CA PRO A 162 7.94 -7.75 20.90
C PRO A 162 6.73 -7.24 20.10
N SER A 163 6.64 -5.92 19.83
CA SER A 163 5.57 -5.32 19.06
C SER A 163 5.80 -5.50 17.56
N ALA A 164 4.89 -6.19 16.89
CA ALA A 164 4.90 -6.32 15.43
C ALA A 164 4.79 -4.96 14.72
N ARG A 165 4.20 -3.95 15.36
CA ARG A 165 4.13 -2.59 14.82
C ARG A 165 5.51 -1.94 14.76
N VAL A 166 6.32 -2.11 15.81
CA VAL A 166 7.71 -1.62 15.84
C VAL A 166 8.53 -2.33 14.77
N ARG A 167 8.45 -3.67 14.66
CA ARG A 167 9.16 -4.43 13.64
C ARG A 167 8.74 -4.04 12.21
N ARG A 168 7.42 -3.87 11.97
CA ARG A 168 6.91 -3.33 10.70
C ARG A 168 7.48 -1.93 10.41
N PHE A 169 7.46 -1.06 11.41
CA PHE A 169 7.99 0.30 11.31
C PHE A 169 9.45 0.30 10.83
N CYS A 170 10.32 -0.56 11.39
CA CYS A 170 11.72 -0.68 10.98
C CYS A 170 11.88 -0.91 9.48
N CYS A 171 11.05 -1.78 8.91
CA CYS A 171 11.06 -2.06 7.47
C CYS A 171 10.47 -0.91 6.64
N GLU A 172 9.32 -0.34 7.07
CA GLU A 172 8.57 0.63 6.29
C GLU A 172 9.30 1.98 6.16
N VAL A 173 10.00 2.42 7.22
CA VAL A 173 10.66 3.75 7.24
C VAL A 173 11.90 3.82 6.36
N CYS A 174 12.58 2.72 6.12
CA CYS A 174 13.76 2.67 5.27
C CYS A 174 13.47 2.35 3.79
N ARG A 175 12.18 2.25 3.39
CA ARG A 175 11.80 2.13 1.98
C ARG A 175 12.22 3.36 1.19
N LEU A 176 12.95 3.12 0.10
CA LEU A 176 13.53 4.19 -0.73
C LEU A 176 12.45 4.97 -1.50
N ARG A 177 11.33 4.32 -1.85
CA ARG A 177 10.23 4.87 -2.66
C ARG A 177 8.89 4.67 -1.95
N ALA A 178 8.78 5.17 -0.73
CA ALA A 178 7.52 5.15 -0.02
C ALA A 178 6.52 6.14 -0.67
N PRO A 179 5.26 5.75 -0.92
CA PRO A 179 4.28 6.63 -1.60
C PRO A 179 3.88 7.84 -0.75
N TRP A 180 4.14 7.80 0.55
CA TRP A 180 3.78 8.83 1.54
C TRP A 180 4.91 9.82 1.84
N ALA A 181 6.09 9.68 1.24
CA ALA A 181 7.22 10.57 1.54
C ALA A 181 8.13 10.77 0.32
N SER A 182 8.92 11.85 0.37
CA SER A 182 10.00 12.08 -0.59
C SER A 182 10.97 10.90 -0.64
N ARG A 183 11.58 10.68 -1.81
CA ARG A 183 12.58 9.63 -2.00
C ARG A 183 13.67 9.71 -0.94
N LEU A 184 14.00 8.56 -0.36
CA LEU A 184 15.08 8.43 0.61
C LEU A 184 16.31 7.83 -0.09
N GLU A 185 17.46 8.44 0.15
CA GLU A 185 18.74 7.95 -0.38
C GLU A 185 19.52 7.25 0.73
N LEU A 186 19.27 5.96 0.90
CA LEU A 186 20.00 5.11 1.81
C LEU A 186 20.82 4.09 1.02
N PRO A 187 22.09 3.87 1.37
CA PRO A 187 22.88 2.78 0.80
C PRO A 187 22.23 1.42 1.05
N ARG A 188 22.18 0.59 0.02
CA ARG A 188 21.52 -0.73 0.06
C ARG A 188 22.06 -1.62 1.18
N HIS A 189 23.36 -1.54 1.48
CA HIS A 189 24.00 -2.32 2.54
C HIS A 189 23.48 -1.97 3.96
N LEU A 190 22.88 -0.80 4.16
CA LEU A 190 22.22 -0.43 5.42
C LEU A 190 20.80 -1.00 5.50
N VAL A 191 20.12 -1.16 4.36
CA VAL A 191 18.72 -1.60 4.29
C VAL A 191 18.59 -3.11 4.37
N ILE A 192 19.47 -3.85 3.66
CA ILE A 192 19.40 -5.31 3.59
C ILE A 192 19.39 -5.99 4.97
N PRO A 193 20.22 -5.60 5.97
CA PRO A 193 20.18 -6.22 7.30
C PRO A 193 18.81 -6.20 7.97
N ILE A 194 18.02 -5.12 7.79
CA ILE A 194 16.64 -5.03 8.30
C ILE A 194 15.75 -6.12 7.66
N LEU A 195 15.83 -6.26 6.34
CA LEU A 195 15.03 -7.25 5.60
C LEU A 195 15.40 -8.69 6.01
N LEU A 196 16.71 -8.96 6.21
CA LEU A 196 17.19 -10.26 6.65
C LEU A 196 16.78 -10.58 8.09
N ALA A 197 16.82 -9.61 9.01
CA ALA A 197 16.36 -9.77 10.38
C ALA A 197 14.88 -10.13 10.46
N LEU A 198 14.07 -9.60 9.54
CA LEU A 198 12.61 -9.83 9.49
C LEU A 198 12.19 -10.99 8.56
N LYS A 199 13.13 -11.72 7.98
CA LYS A 199 12.90 -12.82 7.02
C LYS A 199 11.91 -13.88 7.55
N TYR A 200 11.96 -14.18 8.84
CA TYR A 200 11.17 -15.23 9.47
C TYR A 200 10.04 -14.70 10.35
N ASP A 201 9.69 -13.41 10.23
CA ASP A 201 8.64 -12.83 11.05
C ASP A 201 7.29 -13.50 10.77
N GLY A 202 6.61 -13.92 11.85
CA GLY A 202 5.32 -14.62 11.76
C GLY A 202 4.11 -13.69 11.60
N HIS A 203 4.29 -12.36 11.78
CA HIS A 203 3.17 -11.45 11.78
C HIS A 203 2.89 -10.88 10.39
N SER A 204 1.64 -10.97 9.93
CA SER A 204 1.23 -10.61 8.55
C SER A 204 1.58 -9.18 8.15
N ILE A 205 1.42 -8.20 9.07
CA ILE A 205 1.75 -6.78 8.77
C ILE A 205 3.23 -6.56 8.54
N VAL A 206 4.11 -7.32 9.20
CA VAL A 206 5.56 -7.28 9.00
C VAL A 206 5.90 -7.92 7.67
N GLN A 207 5.38 -9.13 7.42
CA GLN A 207 5.55 -9.84 6.15
C GLN A 207 5.15 -8.97 4.95
N ASP A 208 4.00 -8.26 5.06
CA ASP A 208 3.52 -7.36 4.00
C ASP A 208 4.45 -6.17 3.76
N SER A 209 5.03 -5.61 4.83
CA SER A 209 5.99 -4.52 4.72
C SER A 209 7.29 -4.98 4.07
N VAL A 210 7.84 -6.12 4.53
CA VAL A 210 9.07 -6.73 3.97
C VAL A 210 8.87 -7.07 2.48
N ALA A 211 7.76 -7.71 2.14
CA ALA A 211 7.45 -8.07 0.75
C ALA A 211 7.33 -6.86 -0.17
N ARG A 212 6.66 -5.79 0.28
CA ARG A 212 6.57 -4.54 -0.49
C ARG A 212 7.94 -3.88 -0.68
N HIS A 213 8.78 -3.87 0.36
CA HIS A 213 10.12 -3.31 0.26
C HIS A 213 11.01 -4.10 -0.71
N LEU A 214 10.99 -5.44 -0.62
CA LEU A 214 11.68 -6.32 -1.56
C LEU A 214 11.21 -6.10 -3.00
N ALA A 215 9.89 -5.99 -3.21
CA ALA A 215 9.33 -5.71 -4.53
C ALA A 215 9.78 -4.33 -5.08
N ASP A 216 9.89 -3.30 -4.22
CA ASP A 216 10.40 -1.99 -4.63
C ASP A 216 11.88 -2.05 -5.05
N LEU A 217 12.71 -2.82 -4.33
CA LEU A 217 14.12 -3.07 -4.70
C LEU A 217 14.23 -3.88 -6.00
N GLY A 218 13.39 -4.88 -6.17
CA GLY A 218 13.35 -5.73 -7.36
C GLY A 218 13.01 -4.98 -8.64
N LYS A 219 12.26 -3.88 -8.59
CA LYS A 219 12.02 -3.00 -9.75
C LYS A 219 13.32 -2.37 -10.32
N THR A 220 14.36 -2.29 -9.51
CA THR A 220 15.67 -1.78 -9.94
C THR A 220 16.70 -2.88 -10.17
N ASP A 221 16.48 -4.05 -9.61
CA ASP A 221 17.38 -5.21 -9.70
C ASP A 221 16.57 -6.50 -9.57
N GLU A 222 15.97 -6.91 -10.68
CA GLU A 222 15.10 -8.08 -10.75
C GLU A 222 15.87 -9.36 -10.44
N SER A 223 17.04 -9.52 -11.04
CA SER A 223 17.86 -10.73 -10.87
C SER A 223 18.25 -10.96 -9.40
N TRP A 224 18.59 -9.89 -8.69
CA TRP A 224 18.87 -9.97 -7.26
C TRP A 224 17.64 -10.42 -6.46
N LEU A 225 16.47 -9.83 -6.77
CA LEU A 225 15.23 -10.21 -6.07
C LEU A 225 14.89 -11.69 -6.31
N LEU A 226 14.91 -12.14 -7.58
CA LEU A 226 14.57 -13.52 -7.92
C LEU A 226 15.52 -14.52 -7.24
N ASN A 227 16.83 -14.24 -7.22
CA ASN A 227 17.80 -15.07 -6.51
C ASN A 227 17.55 -15.11 -5.00
N LEU A 228 17.28 -13.96 -4.37
CA LEU A 228 16.95 -13.88 -2.96
C LEU A 228 15.65 -14.63 -2.63
N MET A 229 14.64 -14.51 -3.47
CA MET A 229 13.36 -15.21 -3.25
C MET A 229 13.51 -16.71 -3.44
N ARG A 230 14.34 -17.17 -4.37
CA ARG A 230 14.68 -18.60 -4.54
C ARG A 230 15.36 -19.15 -3.26
N GLU A 231 16.32 -18.40 -2.72
CA GLU A 231 16.96 -18.77 -1.44
C GLU A 231 15.93 -18.85 -0.30
N TRP A 232 15.06 -17.83 -0.18
CA TRP A 232 14.08 -17.80 0.90
C TRP A 232 13.03 -18.89 0.77
N TRP A 233 12.58 -19.18 -0.44
CA TRP A 233 11.67 -20.29 -0.71
C TRP A 233 12.28 -21.64 -0.37
N GLY A 234 13.52 -21.86 -0.78
CA GLY A 234 14.27 -23.10 -0.55
C GLY A 234 14.57 -23.39 0.93
N THR A 235 14.39 -22.42 1.85
CA THR A 235 14.52 -22.68 3.30
C THR A 235 13.43 -23.60 3.85
N GLY A 236 12.31 -23.78 3.17
CA GLY A 236 11.14 -24.51 3.65
C GLY A 236 10.41 -23.82 4.81
N ASN A 237 10.86 -22.64 5.25
CA ASN A 237 10.21 -21.90 6.33
C ASN A 237 8.94 -21.20 5.79
N THR A 238 7.80 -21.48 6.40
CA THR A 238 6.50 -20.99 5.95
C THR A 238 6.39 -19.45 5.95
N ASN A 239 7.02 -18.77 6.90
CA ASN A 239 7.01 -17.31 6.98
C ASN A 239 7.85 -16.69 5.85
N ALA A 240 9.05 -17.22 5.59
CA ALA A 240 9.89 -16.77 4.49
C ALA A 240 9.22 -17.03 3.13
N GLN A 241 8.55 -18.17 2.97
CA GLN A 241 7.78 -18.51 1.77
C GLN A 241 6.57 -17.56 1.59
N ALA A 242 5.88 -17.21 2.68
CA ALA A 242 4.79 -16.23 2.63
C ALA A 242 5.27 -14.85 2.16
N ILE A 243 6.44 -14.39 2.64
CA ILE A 243 7.04 -13.14 2.19
C ILE A 243 7.44 -13.23 0.71
N ALA A 244 8.10 -14.33 0.30
CA ALA A 244 8.52 -14.54 -1.10
C ALA A 244 7.33 -14.51 -2.07
N ARG A 245 6.24 -15.20 -1.73
CA ARG A 245 4.99 -15.19 -2.52
C ARG A 245 4.42 -13.78 -2.68
N LYS A 246 4.38 -13.01 -1.60
CA LYS A 246 3.90 -11.62 -1.61
C LYS A 246 4.82 -10.70 -2.40
N ALA A 247 6.15 -10.85 -2.27
CA ALA A 247 7.14 -10.05 -2.97
C ALA A 247 7.10 -10.28 -4.48
N LEU A 248 6.93 -11.53 -4.90
CA LEU A 248 6.87 -11.92 -6.33
C LEU A 248 5.52 -11.64 -6.99
N ARG A 249 4.51 -11.18 -6.25
CA ARG A 249 3.14 -11.00 -6.79
C ARG A 249 3.09 -10.15 -8.06
N GLY A 250 3.94 -9.14 -8.20
CA GLY A 250 4.02 -8.30 -9.41
C GLY A 250 4.48 -9.13 -10.60
N TRP A 251 5.58 -9.85 -10.45
CA TRP A 251 6.18 -10.72 -11.48
C TRP A 251 5.26 -11.87 -11.88
N ILE A 252 4.57 -12.46 -10.92
CA ILE A 252 3.53 -13.47 -11.19
C ILE A 252 2.42 -12.90 -12.07
N LYS A 253 1.95 -11.68 -11.80
CA LYS A 253 0.91 -11.03 -12.62
C LYS A 253 1.39 -10.68 -14.04
N GLU A 254 2.68 -10.49 -14.22
CA GLU A 254 3.30 -10.24 -15.52
C GLU A 254 3.62 -11.52 -16.29
N GLY A 255 3.42 -12.70 -15.67
CA GLY A 255 3.68 -14.00 -16.28
C GLY A 255 5.16 -14.39 -16.26
N ASN A 256 5.98 -13.84 -15.36
CA ASN A 256 7.41 -14.12 -15.26
C ASN A 256 7.65 -15.59 -14.90
N ALA A 257 8.21 -16.36 -15.85
CA ALA A 257 8.39 -17.81 -15.72
C ALA A 257 9.31 -18.20 -14.54
N GLU A 258 10.31 -17.37 -14.23
CA GLU A 258 11.24 -17.62 -13.12
C GLU A 258 10.54 -17.46 -11.77
N ALA A 259 9.66 -16.44 -11.63
CA ALA A 259 8.86 -16.26 -10.42
C ALA A 259 7.90 -17.44 -10.19
N TYR A 260 7.28 -17.97 -11.25
CA TYR A 260 6.48 -19.20 -11.16
C TYR A 260 7.32 -20.41 -10.74
N SER A 261 8.51 -20.57 -11.32
CA SER A 261 9.44 -21.65 -10.97
C SER A 261 9.89 -21.59 -9.51
N ILE A 262 10.19 -20.39 -8.99
CA ILE A 262 10.54 -20.18 -7.57
C ILE A 262 9.42 -20.65 -6.63
N LEU A 263 8.18 -20.35 -6.96
CA LEU A 263 7.00 -20.76 -6.17
C LEU A 263 6.57 -22.21 -6.43
N GLU A 264 7.34 -22.96 -7.23
CA GLU A 264 7.06 -24.34 -7.62
C GLU A 264 5.67 -24.51 -8.28
N ILE A 265 5.22 -23.47 -8.99
CA ILE A 265 3.99 -23.48 -9.76
C ILE A 265 4.32 -23.95 -11.17
N LYS A 266 4.00 -25.20 -11.49
CA LYS A 266 4.34 -25.82 -12.78
C LYS A 266 3.33 -25.42 -13.87
N PRO A 267 3.78 -25.31 -15.13
CA PRO A 267 2.85 -25.27 -16.27
C PRO A 267 1.94 -26.49 -16.28
N LEU A 268 0.72 -26.31 -16.76
CA LEU A 268 -0.25 -27.39 -16.90
C LEU A 268 -0.27 -27.90 -18.33
N ASP A 269 -0.54 -29.19 -18.45
CA ASP A 269 -0.92 -29.80 -19.72
C ASP A 269 -2.45 -29.71 -19.83
N ILE A 270 -2.92 -28.91 -20.78
CA ILE A 270 -4.33 -28.59 -20.95
C ILE A 270 -4.75 -29.06 -22.34
N GLU A 271 -5.70 -29.99 -22.41
CA GLU A 271 -6.20 -30.54 -23.67
C GLU A 271 -7.15 -29.58 -24.38
N ARG A 272 -8.10 -28.99 -23.64
CA ARG A 272 -9.09 -28.06 -24.19
C ARG A 272 -9.38 -26.94 -23.22
N THR A 273 -9.64 -25.76 -23.79
CA THR A 273 -10.05 -24.56 -23.04
C THR A 273 -11.23 -23.89 -23.74
N ALA A 274 -12.16 -23.39 -22.95
CA ALA A 274 -13.22 -22.51 -23.43
C ALA A 274 -13.42 -21.36 -22.43
N VAL A 275 -13.57 -20.14 -22.94
CA VAL A 275 -13.95 -18.99 -22.13
C VAL A 275 -15.22 -18.35 -22.70
N PHE A 276 -16.20 -18.15 -21.84
CA PHE A 276 -17.50 -17.56 -22.17
C PHE A 276 -17.63 -16.23 -21.44
N VAL A 277 -18.22 -15.26 -22.13
CA VAL A 277 -18.49 -13.92 -21.57
C VAL A 277 -19.96 -13.60 -21.76
N THR A 278 -20.63 -13.22 -20.67
CA THR A 278 -22.06 -12.90 -20.67
C THR A 278 -22.34 -11.68 -19.78
N PRO A 279 -23.08 -10.67 -20.26
CA PRO A 279 -23.44 -10.44 -21.67
C PRO A 279 -22.21 -10.04 -22.50
N ARG A 280 -22.30 -10.23 -23.83
CA ARG A 280 -21.24 -9.75 -24.75
C ARG A 280 -21.31 -8.24 -25.02
N GLN A 281 -22.41 -7.61 -24.68
CA GLN A 281 -22.61 -6.16 -24.72
C GLN A 281 -23.08 -5.70 -23.35
N VAL A 282 -22.41 -4.70 -22.78
CA VAL A 282 -22.62 -4.25 -21.41
C VAL A 282 -22.61 -2.74 -21.33
N GLY A 283 -23.50 -2.16 -20.52
CA GLY A 283 -23.54 -0.73 -20.24
C GLY A 283 -22.60 -0.30 -19.09
N PHE A 284 -22.44 1.00 -18.94
CA PHE A 284 -21.73 1.55 -17.77
C PHE A 284 -22.48 1.23 -16.47
N GLY A 285 -21.76 0.75 -15.47
CA GLY A 285 -22.30 0.36 -14.17
C GLY A 285 -22.83 -1.06 -14.12
N GLU A 286 -22.94 -1.74 -15.26
CA GLU A 286 -23.37 -3.13 -15.35
C GLU A 286 -22.21 -4.11 -15.16
N GLU A 287 -22.53 -5.40 -15.11
CA GLU A 287 -21.59 -6.47 -14.86
C GLU A 287 -21.42 -7.38 -16.08
N VAL A 288 -20.16 -7.82 -16.27
CA VAL A 288 -19.79 -8.86 -17.24
C VAL A 288 -19.32 -10.07 -16.45
N LYS A 289 -19.95 -11.21 -16.67
CA LYS A 289 -19.56 -12.50 -16.10
C LYS A 289 -18.73 -13.29 -17.12
N ALA A 290 -17.54 -13.71 -16.72
CA ALA A 290 -16.70 -14.61 -17.50
C ALA A 290 -16.66 -15.98 -16.83
N LYS A 291 -16.77 -17.07 -17.64
CA LYS A 291 -16.68 -18.45 -17.22
C LYS A 291 -15.57 -19.13 -18.01
N LEU A 292 -14.65 -19.78 -17.32
CA LEU A 292 -13.60 -20.61 -17.88
C LEU A 292 -13.96 -22.08 -17.67
N GLU A 293 -13.80 -22.88 -18.71
CA GLU A 293 -13.90 -24.35 -18.68
C GLU A 293 -12.60 -24.96 -19.23
N LEU A 294 -12.00 -25.87 -18.49
CA LEU A 294 -10.78 -26.58 -18.83
C LEU A 294 -11.06 -28.09 -18.83
N THR A 295 -10.39 -28.80 -19.74
CA THR A 295 -10.26 -30.26 -19.67
C THR A 295 -8.79 -30.65 -19.84
N GLY A 296 -8.40 -31.70 -19.13
CA GLY A 296 -7.05 -32.27 -19.10
C GLY A 296 -6.89 -33.23 -17.95
N GLU A 297 -5.75 -33.88 -17.84
CA GLU A 297 -5.46 -34.76 -16.71
C GLU A 297 -4.74 -33.93 -15.61
N PHE A 298 -5.45 -33.67 -14.52
CA PHE A 298 -4.91 -32.90 -13.38
C PHE A 298 -4.78 -33.82 -12.18
N ALA A 299 -3.55 -34.17 -11.82
CA ALA A 299 -3.28 -35.00 -10.65
C ALA A 299 -3.59 -34.26 -9.33
N LYS A 300 -3.90 -35.01 -8.30
CA LYS A 300 -3.95 -34.51 -6.91
C LYS A 300 -2.68 -33.73 -6.57
N GLY A 301 -2.83 -32.60 -5.87
CA GLY A 301 -1.75 -31.69 -5.53
C GLY A 301 -1.36 -30.71 -6.66
N THR A 302 -2.05 -30.78 -7.82
CA THR A 302 -1.86 -29.78 -8.88
C THR A 302 -2.29 -28.42 -8.41
N ARG A 303 -1.42 -27.42 -8.53
CA ARG A 303 -1.71 -26.03 -8.16
C ARG A 303 -2.17 -25.24 -9.38
N LEU A 304 -3.34 -24.63 -9.25
CA LEU A 304 -3.97 -23.78 -10.26
C LEU A 304 -3.95 -22.34 -9.76
N LEU A 305 -3.25 -21.46 -10.47
CA LEU A 305 -3.25 -20.02 -10.21
C LEU A 305 -3.87 -19.33 -11.42
N VAL A 306 -5.15 -18.94 -11.26
CA VAL A 306 -5.94 -18.32 -12.32
C VAL A 306 -5.83 -16.80 -12.24
N HIS A 307 -5.50 -16.18 -13.37
CA HIS A 307 -5.58 -14.73 -13.54
C HIS A 307 -6.49 -14.37 -14.72
N TRP A 308 -7.31 -13.36 -14.52
CA TRP A 308 -8.17 -12.77 -15.53
C TRP A 308 -7.57 -11.42 -15.95
N VAL A 309 -7.26 -11.27 -17.23
CA VAL A 309 -6.60 -10.07 -17.75
C VAL A 309 -7.57 -9.35 -18.67
N VAL A 310 -7.95 -8.14 -18.31
CA VAL A 310 -8.81 -7.31 -19.13
C VAL A 310 -7.98 -6.20 -19.78
N HIS A 311 -8.06 -6.10 -21.09
CA HIS A 311 -7.49 -5.02 -21.88
C HIS A 311 -8.55 -3.95 -22.12
N TYR A 312 -8.34 -2.81 -21.49
CA TYR A 312 -9.23 -1.65 -21.59
C TYR A 312 -8.74 -0.74 -22.70
N PRO A 313 -9.57 -0.43 -23.71
CA PRO A 313 -9.21 0.51 -24.78
C PRO A 313 -8.91 1.89 -24.20
N ARG A 314 -8.04 2.64 -24.89
CA ARG A 314 -7.68 4.03 -24.58
C ARG A 314 -7.66 4.80 -25.89
N ASP A 315 -8.23 6.01 -25.87
CA ASP A 315 -8.23 6.90 -27.04
C ASP A 315 -6.79 7.18 -27.49
N GLY A 316 -6.44 6.68 -28.70
CA GLY A 316 -5.15 6.92 -29.35
C GLY A 316 -3.91 6.35 -28.63
N ARG A 317 -4.07 5.44 -27.66
CA ARG A 317 -2.98 4.85 -26.86
C ARG A 317 -3.09 3.33 -26.80
N VAL A 318 -1.98 2.69 -26.40
CA VAL A 318 -1.97 1.25 -26.10
C VAL A 318 -3.01 0.94 -25.02
N PRO A 319 -3.83 -0.12 -25.19
CA PRO A 319 -4.81 -0.54 -24.20
C PRO A 319 -4.19 -0.73 -22.82
N PHE A 320 -4.93 -0.39 -21.79
CA PHE A 320 -4.49 -0.59 -20.41
C PHE A 320 -4.78 -2.02 -20.00
N ARG A 321 -3.73 -2.80 -19.73
CA ARG A 321 -3.80 -4.17 -19.23
C ARG A 321 -4.03 -4.16 -17.71
N LYS A 322 -5.10 -4.81 -17.23
CA LYS A 322 -5.36 -4.99 -15.80
C LYS A 322 -5.53 -6.47 -15.48
N VAL A 323 -4.69 -6.95 -14.57
CA VAL A 323 -4.74 -8.34 -14.08
C VAL A 323 -5.59 -8.40 -12.82
N TYR A 324 -6.63 -9.19 -12.87
CA TYR A 324 -7.46 -9.54 -11.73
C TYR A 324 -7.07 -10.92 -11.23
N HIS A 325 -6.87 -11.03 -9.93
CA HIS A 325 -6.68 -12.33 -9.29
C HIS A 325 -7.99 -13.12 -9.37
N GLY A 326 -7.91 -14.32 -9.89
CA GLY A 326 -8.98 -15.30 -9.89
C GLY A 326 -8.90 -16.17 -8.65
N GLU A 327 -8.61 -17.45 -8.87
CA GLU A 327 -8.49 -18.44 -7.80
C GLU A 327 -7.04 -18.93 -7.70
N GLU A 328 -6.63 -19.29 -6.49
CA GLU A 328 -5.42 -20.07 -6.22
C GLU A 328 -5.88 -21.29 -5.43
N ILE A 329 -5.85 -22.45 -6.07
CA ILE A 329 -6.28 -23.71 -5.47
C ILE A 329 -5.20 -24.78 -5.66
N GLU A 330 -5.21 -25.74 -4.77
CA GLU A 330 -4.49 -27.01 -4.90
C GLU A 330 -5.54 -28.12 -4.94
N LEU A 331 -5.50 -28.95 -5.98
CA LEU A 331 -6.48 -30.01 -6.16
C LEU A 331 -6.28 -31.07 -5.08
N ASP A 332 -7.33 -31.44 -4.37
CA ASP A 332 -7.35 -32.44 -3.31
C ASP A 332 -7.58 -33.87 -3.83
N GLU A 333 -7.99 -33.97 -5.11
CA GLU A 333 -8.18 -35.24 -5.83
C GLU A 333 -7.77 -35.08 -7.31
N ASP A 334 -7.65 -36.23 -8.02
CA ASP A 334 -7.43 -36.24 -9.46
C ASP A 334 -8.68 -35.71 -10.17
N SER A 335 -8.49 -34.86 -11.17
CA SER A 335 -9.58 -34.23 -11.91
C SER A 335 -9.30 -34.18 -13.40
N ILE A 336 -10.35 -34.35 -14.21
CA ILE A 336 -10.29 -34.25 -15.68
C ILE A 336 -10.86 -32.90 -16.18
N ALA A 337 -11.44 -32.11 -15.31
CA ALA A 337 -12.03 -30.81 -15.66
C ALA A 337 -11.93 -29.82 -14.52
N TYR A 338 -11.85 -28.53 -14.87
CA TYR A 338 -11.91 -27.44 -13.92
C TYR A 338 -12.74 -26.29 -14.49
N VAL A 339 -13.58 -25.69 -13.65
CA VAL A 339 -14.45 -24.58 -14.02
C VAL A 339 -14.33 -23.48 -12.99
N CYS A 340 -14.15 -22.24 -13.44
CA CYS A 340 -14.21 -21.08 -12.57
C CYS A 340 -14.87 -19.88 -13.25
N GLU A 341 -15.34 -18.94 -12.44
CA GLU A 341 -16.06 -17.76 -12.91
C GLU A 341 -15.50 -16.48 -12.27
N LYS A 342 -15.64 -15.36 -13.00
CA LYS A 342 -15.29 -14.04 -12.52
C LYS A 342 -16.27 -12.99 -13.04
N THR A 343 -16.72 -12.13 -12.15
CA THR A 343 -17.57 -10.99 -12.50
C THR A 343 -16.74 -9.69 -12.51
N PHE A 344 -16.94 -8.87 -13.54
CA PHE A 344 -16.31 -7.58 -13.73
C PHE A 344 -17.37 -6.50 -13.77
N CYS A 345 -17.31 -5.54 -12.85
CA CYS A 345 -18.19 -4.38 -12.87
C CYS A 345 -17.60 -3.28 -13.79
N MET A 346 -18.38 -2.77 -14.73
CA MET A 346 -18.02 -1.71 -15.67
C MET A 346 -18.31 -0.32 -15.10
N THR A 347 -17.99 -0.10 -13.81
CA THR A 347 -18.11 1.19 -13.13
C THR A 347 -16.85 2.04 -13.34
N PRO A 348 -16.99 3.30 -13.75
CA PRO A 348 -15.89 4.25 -13.79
C PRO A 348 -15.41 4.57 -12.36
N TYR A 349 -14.10 4.57 -12.14
CA TYR A 349 -13.48 5.04 -10.90
C TYR A 349 -12.66 6.30 -11.20
N SER A 350 -12.38 7.12 -10.20
CA SER A 350 -11.57 8.35 -10.34
C SER A 350 -10.21 8.12 -11.03
N THR A 351 -9.63 6.92 -10.84
CA THR A 351 -8.34 6.53 -11.43
C THR A 351 -8.48 5.73 -12.73
N LYS A 352 -9.71 5.35 -13.15
CA LYS A 352 -9.97 4.51 -14.31
C LYS A 352 -11.08 5.09 -15.16
N ARG A 353 -10.70 5.76 -16.24
CA ARG A 353 -11.65 6.15 -17.29
C ARG A 353 -11.95 4.93 -18.15
N LEU A 354 -13.23 4.53 -18.21
CA LEU A 354 -13.69 3.51 -19.14
C LEU A 354 -14.03 4.18 -20.48
N VAL A 355 -13.58 3.57 -21.56
CA VAL A 355 -13.84 4.01 -22.94
C VAL A 355 -14.79 2.99 -23.59
N PRO A 356 -15.91 3.41 -24.21
CA PRO A 356 -16.78 2.52 -24.97
C PRO A 356 -16.03 1.82 -26.10
N GLY A 357 -16.48 0.62 -26.45
CA GLY A 357 -15.90 -0.17 -27.53
C GLY A 357 -15.47 -1.58 -27.09
N PRO A 358 -14.73 -2.29 -27.95
CA PRO A 358 -14.31 -3.66 -27.69
C PRO A 358 -13.28 -3.75 -26.58
N HIS A 359 -13.50 -4.67 -25.65
CA HIS A 359 -12.60 -5.07 -24.58
C HIS A 359 -12.17 -6.50 -24.80
N ARG A 360 -10.88 -6.81 -24.64
CA ARG A 360 -10.35 -8.17 -24.71
C ARG A 360 -10.14 -8.71 -23.32
N LEU A 361 -10.62 -9.92 -23.07
CA LEU A 361 -10.40 -10.70 -21.88
C LEU A 361 -9.45 -11.85 -22.20
N GLU A 362 -8.36 -11.98 -21.47
CA GLU A 362 -7.48 -13.15 -21.48
C GLU A 362 -7.61 -13.89 -20.15
N VAL A 363 -7.52 -15.21 -20.20
CA VAL A 363 -7.40 -16.04 -19.01
C VAL A 363 -6.02 -16.66 -19.00
N GLN A 364 -5.33 -16.48 -17.89
CA GLN A 364 -4.01 -17.06 -17.68
C GLN A 364 -4.08 -18.08 -16.55
N ILE A 365 -3.48 -19.25 -16.78
CA ILE A 365 -3.24 -20.26 -15.75
C ILE A 365 -1.76 -20.53 -15.64
N ASN A 366 -1.25 -20.48 -14.42
CA ASN A 366 0.16 -20.71 -14.11
C ASN A 366 1.11 -19.92 -15.04
N GLY A 367 0.74 -18.65 -15.34
CA GLY A 367 1.52 -17.72 -16.15
C GLY A 367 1.34 -17.85 -17.66
N ARG A 368 0.58 -18.81 -18.16
CA ARG A 368 0.33 -18.98 -19.59
C ARG A 368 -1.08 -18.52 -19.96
N THR A 369 -1.20 -17.69 -20.99
CA THR A 369 -2.51 -17.37 -21.58
C THR A 369 -3.05 -18.61 -22.27
N ILE A 370 -4.24 -19.04 -21.86
CA ILE A 370 -4.85 -20.30 -22.32
C ILE A 370 -6.14 -20.08 -23.11
N ALA A 371 -6.82 -18.96 -22.92
CA ALA A 371 -8.05 -18.61 -23.61
C ALA A 371 -8.25 -17.11 -23.69
N GLU A 372 -8.99 -16.67 -24.72
CA GLU A 372 -9.37 -15.26 -24.93
C GLU A 372 -10.84 -15.16 -25.33
N ALA A 373 -11.45 -14.04 -24.93
CA ALA A 373 -12.79 -13.65 -25.35
C ALA A 373 -12.90 -12.13 -25.47
N GLU A 374 -13.95 -11.68 -26.13
CA GLU A 374 -14.22 -10.25 -26.29
C GLU A 374 -15.63 -9.90 -25.81
N PHE A 375 -15.77 -8.68 -25.27
CA PHE A 375 -17.05 -8.07 -24.98
C PHE A 375 -17.00 -6.57 -25.33
N CYS A 376 -18.16 -5.95 -25.54
CA CYS A 376 -18.25 -4.57 -25.94
C CYS A 376 -18.91 -3.73 -24.83
N LEU A 377 -18.23 -2.66 -24.39
CA LEU A 377 -18.83 -1.64 -23.54
C LEU A 377 -19.60 -0.65 -24.43
N LEU A 378 -20.92 -0.54 -24.21
CA LEU A 378 -21.78 0.37 -24.93
C LEU A 378 -21.56 1.83 -24.47
N ASP A 379 -21.83 2.78 -25.36
CA ASP A 379 -21.81 4.19 -25.00
C ASP A 379 -22.96 4.50 -24.01
N ARG A 380 -22.82 5.58 -23.22
CA ARG A 380 -23.82 6.02 -22.21
C ARG A 380 -25.24 6.22 -22.78
N ARG A 381 -25.37 6.29 -24.09
CA ARG A 381 -26.67 6.45 -24.81
C ARG A 381 -27.24 5.16 -25.39
N GLY A 382 -26.60 3.99 -25.17
CA GLY A 382 -27.08 2.71 -25.74
C GLY A 382 -26.92 2.58 -27.26
N GLU A 383 -26.35 3.56 -27.93
CA GLU A 383 -26.18 3.56 -29.39
C GLU A 383 -24.76 3.11 -29.78
N LYS A 384 -24.72 2.12 -30.68
CA LYS A 384 -23.49 1.79 -31.40
C LYS A 384 -23.07 3.03 -32.21
N LYS A 385 -21.85 3.55 -32.01
CA LYS A 385 -21.19 4.31 -33.08
C LYS A 385 -20.97 3.33 -34.23
N ASN A 386 -21.86 3.33 -35.21
CA ASN A 386 -21.60 2.74 -36.51
C ASN A 386 -20.36 3.42 -37.08
N SER A 387 -19.31 2.64 -37.28
CA SER A 387 -18.18 3.04 -38.10
C SER A 387 -18.71 3.23 -39.53
N GLU A 388 -19.11 4.45 -39.91
CA GLU A 388 -19.19 4.86 -41.31
C GLU A 388 -17.74 4.89 -41.85
N ALA A 389 -17.34 3.78 -42.40
CA ALA A 389 -16.27 3.68 -43.37
C ALA A 389 -16.70 2.61 -44.37
N GLY A 390 -17.56 3.02 -45.30
CA GLY A 390 -18.04 2.18 -46.36
C GLY A 390 -18.42 3.01 -47.55
N SER A 391 -17.53 3.03 -48.55
CA SER A 391 -17.77 3.24 -49.97
C SER A 391 -18.36 4.56 -50.43
N ALA A 392 -17.49 5.35 -51.06
CA ALA A 392 -17.80 6.10 -52.27
C ALA A 392 -16.76 5.72 -53.32
N ILE A 393 -17.04 4.69 -54.07
CA ILE A 393 -16.53 4.49 -55.42
C ILE A 393 -17.80 4.41 -56.30
N GLU A 394 -17.99 5.41 -57.13
CA GLU A 394 -18.55 5.36 -58.49
C GLU A 394 -19.04 6.77 -58.90
N ALA A 395 -18.32 7.45 -59.75
CA ALA A 395 -18.59 7.87 -61.10
C ALA A 395 -17.49 8.86 -61.56
#